data_6ddfc9cf18dc6d4d26484600a77342ca
#
_entry.id   6ddfc9cf18dc6d4d26484600a77342ca
#
_cell.length_a   1.000
_cell.length_b   1.000
_cell.length_c   1.000
_cell.angle_alpha   90.00
_cell.angle_beta   90.00
_cell.angle_gamma   90.00
#
_symmetry.space_group_name_H-M   'P 1'
#
loop_
_entity.id
_entity.type
_entity.pdbx_description
1 polymer ?
#
loop_
_entity_poly.entity_id
_entity_poly.type
_entity_poly.pdbx_seq_one_letter_code
_entity_poly.pdbx_strand_id
1 'polypeptide(L)'
;QLQKEANIRYGFTASEVYDIAQSLYEKKLISYPRTSSRYLTEDVFDSLPPIMACLLSWELFPAAKGTGGIDISNLSRHVISAEKANVHHAIIITGIRPGNLSEKEMQVYRLVAGRMLETFMAPCRIETTNVEAVCAAQHFKAEQTRIIEAGWHDVFMRYDMIPTSGYSVKELPEVEKGDTLNVCGCNMVHKKELPVDPFTDAELVEYMELNGLGTVSSRTNIIRTLVNRKYIRYSGKYIVPTPKGMFTYETIRGKKIADTSLTADWEKQLAGLES
;
A
#
# COMPACT_ATOMS: atom_id res chain seq x y z
N GLN A 1 4.20 -4.00 -1.03
CA GLN A 1 3.59 -2.85 -0.36
C GLN A 1 4.36 -1.54 -0.61
N LEU A 2 5.70 -1.51 -0.43
CA LEU A 2 6.53 -0.32 -0.66
C LEU A 2 6.35 0.25 -2.08
N GLN A 3 6.36 -0.59 -3.11
CA GLN A 3 6.15 -0.19 -4.50
C GLN A 3 4.76 0.42 -4.71
N LYS A 4 3.71 -0.15 -4.11
CA LYS A 4 2.35 0.40 -4.18
C LYS A 4 2.28 1.80 -3.57
N GLU A 5 2.82 1.97 -2.37
CA GLU A 5 2.77 3.25 -1.69
C GLU A 5 3.60 4.34 -2.39
N ALA A 6 4.77 3.99 -2.87
CA ALA A 6 5.60 4.92 -3.63
C ALA A 6 4.94 5.33 -4.96
N ASN A 7 4.26 4.40 -5.64
CA ASN A 7 3.50 4.71 -6.85
C ASN A 7 2.31 5.63 -6.55
N ILE A 8 1.50 5.33 -5.53
CA ILE A 8 0.33 6.13 -5.16
C ILE A 8 0.73 7.55 -4.74
N ARG A 9 1.80 7.69 -3.93
CA ARG A 9 2.20 8.98 -3.35
C ARG A 9 3.06 9.85 -4.27
N TYR A 10 3.94 9.21 -5.03
CA TYR A 10 5.00 9.92 -5.78
C TYR A 10 4.97 9.62 -7.27
N GLY A 11 4.09 8.72 -7.73
CA GLY A 11 4.03 8.31 -9.13
C GLY A 11 5.23 7.47 -9.59
N PHE A 12 6.02 6.91 -8.66
CA PHE A 12 7.17 6.09 -9.02
C PHE A 12 6.75 4.76 -9.63
N THR A 13 7.45 4.35 -10.67
CA THR A 13 7.27 3.01 -11.23
C THR A 13 7.81 1.94 -10.28
N ALA A 14 7.30 0.72 -10.39
CA ALA A 14 7.80 -0.40 -9.59
C ALA A 14 9.31 -0.62 -9.80
N SER A 15 9.79 -0.37 -11.01
CA SER A 15 11.22 -0.44 -11.36
C SER A 15 12.06 0.61 -10.65
N GLU A 16 11.61 1.88 -10.64
CA GLU A 16 12.32 2.95 -9.93
C GLU A 16 12.40 2.65 -8.43
N VAL A 17 11.30 2.24 -7.82
CA VAL A 17 11.28 1.88 -6.39
C VAL A 17 12.22 0.72 -6.08
N TYR A 18 12.27 -0.29 -6.95
CA TYR A 18 13.18 -1.41 -6.82
C TYR A 18 14.65 -0.97 -6.84
N ASP A 19 15.03 -0.13 -7.82
CA ASP A 19 16.41 0.36 -7.98
C ASP A 19 16.79 1.28 -6.80
N ILE A 20 15.87 2.15 -6.34
CA ILE A 20 16.06 3.02 -5.17
C ILE A 20 16.22 2.19 -3.89
N ALA A 21 15.36 1.20 -3.66
CA ALA A 21 15.44 0.34 -2.48
C ALA A 21 16.75 -0.46 -2.47
N GLN A 22 17.22 -0.92 -3.62
CA GLN A 22 18.52 -1.58 -3.76
C GLN A 22 19.66 -0.62 -3.39
N SER A 23 19.63 0.64 -3.87
CA SER A 23 20.61 1.67 -3.50
C SER A 23 20.64 1.95 -1.99
N LEU A 24 19.46 2.08 -1.36
CA LEU A 24 19.34 2.30 0.09
C LEU A 24 19.89 1.11 0.89
N TYR A 25 19.68 -0.11 0.43
CA TYR A 25 20.25 -1.32 1.03
C TYR A 25 21.80 -1.34 0.92
N GLU A 26 22.34 -1.04 -0.25
CA GLU A 26 23.79 -0.95 -0.47
C GLU A 26 24.45 0.13 0.38
N LYS A 27 23.74 1.23 0.64
CA LYS A 27 24.11 2.28 1.60
C LYS A 27 23.92 1.86 3.06
N LYS A 28 23.44 0.63 3.32
CA LYS A 28 23.15 0.08 4.66
C LYS A 28 22.11 0.87 5.45
N LEU A 29 21.20 1.55 4.78
CA LEU A 29 20.15 2.37 5.40
C LEU A 29 18.87 1.57 5.68
N ILE A 30 18.61 0.54 4.89
CA ILE A 30 17.49 -0.39 5.07
C ILE A 30 17.98 -1.84 5.03
N SER A 31 17.17 -2.76 5.55
CA SER A 31 17.38 -4.20 5.39
C SER A 31 17.11 -4.66 3.95
N TYR A 32 17.35 -5.94 3.66
CA TYR A 32 17.23 -6.50 2.32
C TYR A 32 15.84 -6.26 1.71
N PRO A 33 15.72 -5.59 0.55
CA PRO A 33 14.43 -5.11 0.06
C PRO A 33 13.61 -6.15 -0.73
N ARG A 34 14.22 -7.31 -1.12
CA ARG A 34 13.54 -8.33 -1.92
C ARG A 34 12.84 -9.35 -1.03
N THR A 35 11.89 -8.89 -0.25
CA THR A 35 11.10 -9.74 0.65
C THR A 35 9.61 -9.52 0.44
N SER A 36 8.82 -10.59 0.58
CA SER A 36 7.36 -10.54 0.69
C SER A 36 6.90 -10.46 2.14
N SER A 37 7.79 -10.72 3.10
CA SER A 37 7.42 -10.75 4.50
C SER A 37 7.02 -9.38 5.03
N ARG A 38 6.03 -9.38 5.89
CA ARG A 38 5.58 -8.24 6.70
C ARG A 38 5.90 -8.44 8.18
N TYR A 39 6.61 -9.52 8.49
CA TYR A 39 6.91 -9.96 9.85
C TYR A 39 8.41 -9.92 10.12
N LEU A 40 8.75 -9.90 11.40
CA LEU A 40 10.11 -9.92 11.90
C LEU A 40 10.39 -11.25 12.61
N THR A 41 11.65 -11.61 12.70
CA THR A 41 12.15 -12.65 13.60
C THR A 41 12.38 -12.06 14.99
N GLU A 42 12.51 -12.90 16.03
CA GLU A 42 12.75 -12.47 17.40
C GLU A 42 14.03 -11.62 17.53
N ASP A 43 15.12 -12.11 16.96
CA ASP A 43 16.43 -11.44 16.99
C ASP A 43 16.40 -10.05 16.34
N VAL A 44 15.67 -9.91 15.23
CA VAL A 44 15.48 -8.61 14.56
C VAL A 44 14.61 -7.70 15.42
N PHE A 45 13.54 -8.24 16.01
CA PHE A 45 12.67 -7.46 16.90
C PHE A 45 13.43 -6.92 18.12
N ASP A 46 14.28 -7.74 18.75
CA ASP A 46 15.09 -7.36 19.90
C ASP A 46 16.09 -6.25 19.58
N SER A 47 16.45 -6.09 18.30
CA SER A 47 17.30 -4.99 17.82
C SER A 47 16.57 -3.67 17.58
N LEU A 48 15.23 -3.65 17.60
CA LEU A 48 14.44 -2.46 17.27
C LEU A 48 14.53 -1.29 18.27
N PRO A 49 14.58 -1.49 19.59
CA PRO A 49 14.53 -0.38 20.54
C PRO A 49 15.55 0.74 20.25
N PRO A 50 16.85 0.46 20.08
CA PRO A 50 17.80 1.50 19.73
C PRO A 50 17.56 2.11 18.35
N ILE A 51 17.07 1.35 17.36
CA ILE A 51 16.73 1.85 16.03
C ILE A 51 15.56 2.83 16.11
N MET A 52 14.53 2.51 16.88
CA MET A 52 13.36 3.37 17.08
C MET A 52 13.74 4.65 17.83
N ALA A 53 14.61 4.57 18.84
CA ALA A 53 15.11 5.75 19.55
C ALA A 53 15.85 6.70 18.60
N CYS A 54 16.72 6.18 17.74
CA CYS A 54 17.39 6.96 16.70
C CYS A 54 16.37 7.61 15.75
N LEU A 55 15.41 6.84 15.23
CA LEU A 55 14.40 7.33 14.29
C LEU A 55 13.59 8.50 14.87
N LEU A 56 13.15 8.38 16.10
CA LEU A 56 12.40 9.44 16.80
C LEU A 56 13.24 10.70 17.04
N SER A 57 14.56 10.56 17.18
CA SER A 57 15.47 11.70 17.36
C SER A 57 15.70 12.52 16.08
N TRP A 58 15.48 11.96 14.90
CA TRP A 58 15.85 12.60 13.62
C TRP A 58 14.85 13.61 13.07
N GLU A 59 13.73 13.85 13.74
CA GLU A 59 12.72 14.83 13.32
C GLU A 59 12.16 14.65 11.90
N LEU A 60 12.27 13.42 11.35
CA LEU A 60 11.71 13.11 10.04
C LEU A 60 10.18 13.13 10.03
N PHE A 61 9.56 12.93 11.19
CA PHE A 61 8.11 12.88 11.39
C PHE A 61 7.71 13.71 12.60
N PRO A 62 7.65 15.05 12.48
CA PRO A 62 7.35 15.93 13.61
C PRO A 62 6.00 15.64 14.28
N ALA A 63 4.99 15.28 13.47
CA ALA A 63 3.66 14.94 13.97
C ALA A 63 3.65 13.69 14.86
N ALA A 64 4.53 12.73 14.61
CA ALA A 64 4.64 11.51 15.42
C ALA A 64 5.15 11.75 16.86
N LYS A 65 5.71 12.93 17.14
CA LYS A 65 6.20 13.32 18.49
C LYS A 65 5.07 13.72 19.45
N GLY A 66 3.89 14.12 18.93
CA GLY A 66 2.83 14.75 19.72
C GLY A 66 1.66 13.85 20.16
N THR A 67 1.46 12.72 19.50
CA THR A 67 0.26 11.91 19.66
C THR A 67 0.58 10.52 20.19
N GLY A 68 0.55 10.35 21.53
CA GLY A 68 0.65 9.05 22.19
C GLY A 68 1.95 8.32 21.86
N GLY A 69 3.07 8.84 22.39
CA GLY A 69 4.42 8.39 22.07
C GLY A 69 4.58 6.86 22.02
N ILE A 70 5.43 6.40 21.13
CA ILE A 70 5.83 4.99 21.06
C ILE A 70 6.57 4.65 22.37
N ASP A 71 6.06 3.68 23.12
CA ASP A 71 6.80 3.12 24.24
C ASP A 71 7.86 2.16 23.72
N ILE A 72 9.08 2.69 23.56
CA ILE A 72 10.21 1.93 23.02
C ILE A 72 10.58 0.76 23.94
N SER A 73 10.29 0.87 25.25
CA SER A 73 10.58 -0.20 26.23
C SER A 73 9.61 -1.36 26.13
N ASN A 74 8.44 -1.15 25.51
CA ASN A 74 7.37 -2.12 25.41
C ASN A 74 6.74 -2.13 24.01
N LEU A 75 7.56 -2.37 23.00
CA LEU A 75 7.07 -2.50 21.61
C LEU A 75 6.15 -3.70 21.47
N SER A 76 5.06 -3.53 20.75
CA SER A 76 4.10 -4.61 20.53
C SER A 76 4.69 -5.74 19.68
N ARG A 77 4.56 -6.98 20.15
CA ARG A 77 5.13 -8.18 19.54
C ARG A 77 4.27 -8.77 18.41
N HIS A 78 3.17 -8.13 18.03
CA HIS A 78 2.27 -8.62 16.96
C HIS A 78 2.95 -8.76 15.57
N VAL A 79 4.11 -8.14 15.41
CA VAL A 79 4.92 -8.19 14.17
C VAL A 79 5.83 -9.40 14.09
N ILE A 80 5.91 -10.22 15.14
CA ILE A 80 6.82 -11.36 15.19
C ILE A 80 6.12 -12.58 14.62
N SER A 81 6.75 -13.24 13.65
CA SER A 81 6.37 -14.55 13.18
C SER A 81 7.54 -15.19 12.45
N ALA A 82 8.22 -16.15 13.09
CA ALA A 82 9.32 -16.88 12.49
C ALA A 82 8.89 -17.60 11.21
N GLU A 83 7.69 -18.20 11.19
CA GLU A 83 7.14 -18.89 10.03
C GLU A 83 6.93 -17.94 8.84
N LYS A 84 6.38 -16.73 9.07
CA LYS A 84 6.05 -15.75 8.03
C LYS A 84 7.21 -14.82 7.70
N ALA A 85 8.24 -14.75 8.53
CA ALA A 85 9.46 -14.01 8.23
C ALA A 85 10.35 -14.76 7.23
N ASN A 86 10.15 -16.09 7.07
CA ASN A 86 10.85 -16.95 6.11
C ASN A 86 12.36 -16.66 6.01
N VAL A 87 12.90 -16.68 4.77
CA VAL A 87 14.32 -16.44 4.47
C VAL A 87 14.71 -14.97 4.74
N HIS A 88 13.78 -14.04 4.59
CA HIS A 88 14.00 -12.59 4.78
C HIS A 88 12.83 -11.97 5.55
N HIS A 89 13.14 -11.25 6.62
CA HIS A 89 12.16 -10.49 7.38
C HIS A 89 11.66 -9.24 6.61
N ALA A 90 10.66 -8.54 7.16
CA ALA A 90 10.16 -7.28 6.62
C ALA A 90 11.26 -6.23 6.44
N ILE A 91 11.08 -5.30 5.50
CA ILE A 91 12.01 -4.18 5.31
C ILE A 91 11.92 -3.25 6.50
N ILE A 92 13.07 -3.00 7.14
CA ILE A 92 13.23 -2.05 8.25
C ILE A 92 14.41 -1.11 7.96
N ILE A 93 14.46 0.05 8.64
CA ILE A 93 15.67 0.87 8.67
C ILE A 93 16.70 0.24 9.62
N THR A 94 17.97 0.59 9.44
CA THR A 94 19.10 0.03 10.23
C THR A 94 19.50 0.88 11.42
N GLY A 95 18.87 2.06 11.63
CA GLY A 95 19.28 3.02 12.65
C GLY A 95 20.45 3.92 12.23
N ILE A 96 21.00 3.74 11.05
CA ILE A 96 22.00 4.66 10.48
C ILE A 96 21.26 5.90 9.95
N ARG A 97 21.70 7.09 10.41
CA ARG A 97 21.10 8.35 9.96
C ARG A 97 21.37 8.55 8.47
N PRO A 98 20.32 8.81 7.65
CA PRO A 98 20.52 9.08 6.24
C PRO A 98 21.36 10.35 6.05
N GLY A 99 22.43 10.24 5.25
CA GLY A 99 23.28 11.36 4.85
C GLY A 99 22.79 12.00 3.55
N ASN A 100 23.71 12.17 2.59
CA ASN A 100 23.37 12.72 1.27
C ASN A 100 22.57 11.72 0.42
N LEU A 101 21.25 11.80 0.50
CA LEU A 101 20.32 11.08 -0.35
C LEU A 101 19.74 12.02 -1.41
N SER A 102 19.50 11.50 -2.59
CA SER A 102 18.63 12.17 -3.56
C SER A 102 17.21 12.33 -3.01
N GLU A 103 16.44 13.23 -3.57
CA GLU A 103 15.04 13.45 -3.16
C GLU A 103 14.23 12.14 -3.25
N LYS A 104 14.36 11.39 -4.34
CA LYS A 104 13.67 10.10 -4.55
C LYS A 104 14.08 9.06 -3.51
N GLU A 105 15.38 8.97 -3.20
CA GLU A 105 15.87 8.06 -2.16
C GLU A 105 15.33 8.44 -0.78
N MET A 106 15.31 9.72 -0.45
CA MET A 106 14.76 10.20 0.81
C MET A 106 13.25 9.92 0.90
N GLN A 107 12.50 10.07 -0.19
CA GLN A 107 11.08 9.75 -0.22
C GLN A 107 10.82 8.26 0.06
N VAL A 108 11.56 7.36 -0.60
CA VAL A 108 11.44 5.91 -0.36
C VAL A 108 11.90 5.53 1.04
N TYR A 109 13.01 6.11 1.52
CA TYR A 109 13.48 5.92 2.90
C TYR A 109 12.42 6.32 3.93
N ARG A 110 11.78 7.48 3.73
CA ARG A 110 10.68 7.95 4.60
C ARG A 110 9.48 7.00 4.59
N LEU A 111 9.16 6.36 3.46
CA LEU A 111 8.09 5.35 3.45
C LEU A 111 8.41 4.16 4.35
N VAL A 112 9.65 3.66 4.32
CA VAL A 112 10.07 2.55 5.18
C VAL A 112 10.07 2.97 6.65
N ALA A 113 10.71 4.10 6.96
CA ALA A 113 10.81 4.63 8.32
C ALA A 113 9.44 4.97 8.92
N GLY A 114 8.58 5.63 8.15
CA GLY A 114 7.23 5.98 8.60
C GLY A 114 6.35 4.75 8.81
N ARG A 115 6.46 3.72 7.97
CA ARG A 115 5.73 2.47 8.18
C ARG A 115 6.17 1.77 9.48
N MET A 116 7.45 1.83 9.84
CA MET A 116 7.92 1.33 11.13
C MET A 116 7.28 2.10 12.29
N LEU A 117 7.19 3.43 12.21
CA LEU A 117 6.50 4.23 13.22
C LEU A 117 5.02 3.87 13.32
N GLU A 118 4.28 3.87 12.19
CA GLU A 118 2.86 3.49 12.15
C GLU A 118 2.60 2.14 12.83
N THR A 119 3.50 1.19 12.66
CA THR A 119 3.35 -0.18 13.17
C THR A 119 3.37 -0.23 14.70
N PHE A 120 4.09 0.67 15.37
CA PHE A 120 4.24 0.68 16.83
C PHE A 120 3.51 1.83 17.51
N MET A 121 2.83 2.69 16.77
CA MET A 121 1.99 3.74 17.33
C MET A 121 0.63 3.20 17.80
N ALA A 122 -0.04 4.01 18.61
CA ALA A 122 -1.42 3.73 19.05
C ALA A 122 -2.35 3.59 17.82
N PRO A 123 -3.42 2.78 17.94
CA PRO A 123 -4.43 2.66 16.89
C PRO A 123 -5.07 4.01 16.56
N CYS A 124 -5.36 4.23 15.28
CA CYS A 124 -6.25 5.31 14.87
C CYS A 124 -7.69 4.91 15.25
N ARG A 125 -8.35 5.74 16.08
CA ARG A 125 -9.75 5.56 16.45
C ARG A 125 -10.63 6.48 15.62
N ILE A 126 -11.61 5.90 14.96
CA ILE A 126 -12.59 6.63 14.16
C ILE A 126 -13.99 6.40 14.72
N GLU A 127 -14.84 7.40 14.57
CA GLU A 127 -16.28 7.32 14.79
C GLU A 127 -16.99 7.40 13.43
N THR A 128 -17.86 6.45 13.16
CA THR A 128 -18.69 6.45 11.94
C THR A 128 -20.14 6.57 12.31
N THR A 129 -20.77 7.65 11.88
CA THR A 129 -22.21 7.90 12.04
C THR A 129 -22.93 7.58 10.73
N ASN A 130 -23.90 6.68 10.81
CA ASN A 130 -24.75 6.30 9.67
C ASN A 130 -26.15 6.81 9.92
N VAL A 131 -26.68 7.55 8.95
CA VAL A 131 -28.06 8.04 8.95
C VAL A 131 -28.81 7.40 7.81
N GLU A 132 -29.97 6.83 8.11
CA GLU A 132 -30.91 6.32 7.11
C GLU A 132 -32.25 7.03 7.28
N ALA A 133 -32.69 7.70 6.23
CA ALA A 133 -33.98 8.36 6.18
C ALA A 133 -34.90 7.70 5.14
N VAL A 134 -36.19 7.66 5.42
CA VAL A 134 -37.19 7.08 4.51
C VAL A 134 -38.19 8.17 4.09
N CYS A 135 -38.38 8.31 2.79
CA CYS A 135 -39.38 9.21 2.22
C CYS A 135 -40.12 8.51 1.07
N ALA A 136 -41.44 8.44 1.11
CA ALA A 136 -42.24 7.78 0.08
C ALA A 136 -41.75 6.38 -0.31
N ALA A 137 -41.43 5.56 0.69
CA ALA A 137 -40.85 4.21 0.53
C ALA A 137 -39.42 4.15 -0.13
N GLN A 138 -38.78 5.28 -0.32
CA GLN A 138 -37.39 5.34 -0.78
C GLN A 138 -36.45 5.54 0.40
N HIS A 139 -35.32 4.85 0.37
CA HIS A 139 -34.28 4.89 1.40
C HIS A 139 -33.14 5.81 0.98
N PHE A 140 -32.82 6.77 1.83
CA PHE A 140 -31.71 7.69 1.68
C PHE A 140 -30.66 7.38 2.74
N LYS A 141 -29.41 7.32 2.35
CA LYS A 141 -28.28 6.99 3.24
C LYS A 141 -27.25 8.09 3.22
N ALA A 142 -26.74 8.42 4.39
CA ALA A 142 -25.58 9.28 4.54
C ALA A 142 -24.66 8.72 5.62
N GLU A 143 -23.37 8.92 5.45
CA GLU A 143 -22.35 8.48 6.39
C GLU A 143 -21.38 9.61 6.66
N GLN A 144 -20.97 9.77 7.91
CA GLN A 144 -19.87 10.65 8.32
C GLN A 144 -18.86 9.85 9.12
N THR A 145 -17.59 10.00 8.78
CA THR A 145 -16.50 9.42 9.56
C THR A 145 -15.64 10.54 10.13
N ARG A 146 -15.37 10.49 11.43
CA ARG A 146 -14.51 11.44 12.16
C ARG A 146 -13.35 10.69 12.79
N ILE A 147 -12.16 11.27 12.77
CA ILE A 147 -11.02 10.77 13.55
C ILE A 147 -11.15 11.32 14.96
N ILE A 148 -11.24 10.41 15.93
CA ILE A 148 -11.31 10.75 17.36
C ILE A 148 -9.91 10.75 17.98
N GLU A 149 -9.10 9.77 17.63
CA GLU A 149 -7.69 9.69 18.04
C GLU A 149 -6.86 9.32 16.80
N ALA A 150 -5.94 10.19 16.44
CA ALA A 150 -5.20 10.03 15.18
C ALA A 150 -4.25 8.82 15.21
N GLY A 151 -3.57 8.56 16.32
CA GLY A 151 -2.67 7.42 16.44
C GLY A 151 -1.67 7.34 15.28
N TRP A 152 -1.54 6.15 14.68
CA TRP A 152 -0.65 5.92 13.53
C TRP A 152 -0.95 6.80 12.31
N HIS A 153 -2.16 7.32 12.21
CA HIS A 153 -2.57 8.17 11.07
C HIS A 153 -1.74 9.45 10.96
N ASP A 154 -1.24 9.99 12.08
CA ASP A 154 -0.44 11.23 12.10
C ASP A 154 0.91 11.12 11.39
N VAL A 155 1.44 9.90 11.19
CA VAL A 155 2.71 9.72 10.49
C VAL A 155 2.64 10.24 9.06
N PHE A 156 1.58 9.86 8.35
CA PHE A 156 1.42 10.20 6.93
C PHE A 156 0.10 10.89 6.59
N MET A 157 -0.79 11.13 7.57
CA MET A 157 -2.13 11.69 7.34
C MET A 157 -2.89 10.94 6.22
N ARG A 158 -2.97 9.62 6.36
CA ARG A 158 -3.50 8.71 5.31
C ARG A 158 -5.02 8.63 5.32
N TYR A 159 -5.68 9.65 4.81
CA TYR A 159 -7.15 9.67 4.70
C TYR A 159 -7.71 8.56 3.80
N ASP A 160 -6.92 8.09 2.82
CA ASP A 160 -7.25 6.95 1.97
C ASP A 160 -7.36 5.61 2.72
N MET A 161 -6.82 5.53 3.93
CA MET A 161 -6.90 4.35 4.80
C MET A 161 -8.11 4.37 5.73
N ILE A 162 -8.87 5.47 5.78
CA ILE A 162 -10.09 5.56 6.58
C ILE A 162 -11.24 4.95 5.77
N PRO A 163 -11.92 3.91 6.28
CA PRO A 163 -13.05 3.33 5.58
C PRO A 163 -14.16 4.37 5.39
N THR A 164 -14.61 4.55 4.16
CA THR A 164 -15.75 5.39 3.83
C THR A 164 -16.67 4.67 2.87
N SER A 165 -17.97 4.89 2.98
CA SER A 165 -18.95 4.40 2.02
C SER A 165 -19.14 5.39 0.86
N GLY A 166 -19.80 4.93 -0.19
CA GLY A 166 -20.20 5.79 -1.29
C GLY A 166 -21.20 6.90 -0.90
N TYR A 167 -21.68 6.90 0.34
CA TYR A 167 -22.64 7.86 0.92
C TYR A 167 -21.99 8.82 1.91
N SER A 168 -20.63 8.84 1.97
CA SER A 168 -19.90 9.70 2.88
C SER A 168 -20.13 11.18 2.59
N VAL A 169 -20.40 11.93 3.65
CA VAL A 169 -20.57 13.39 3.62
C VAL A 169 -19.59 14.04 4.59
N LYS A 170 -19.29 15.31 4.35
CA LYS A 170 -18.33 16.05 5.18
C LYS A 170 -18.87 16.30 6.59
N GLU A 171 -20.15 16.65 6.69
CA GLU A 171 -20.83 16.90 7.95
C GLU A 171 -22.27 16.37 7.89
N LEU A 172 -22.69 15.73 8.97
CA LEU A 172 -24.08 15.36 9.22
C LEU A 172 -24.65 16.28 10.29
N PRO A 173 -25.93 16.69 10.17
CA PRO A 173 -26.62 17.34 11.27
C PRO A 173 -26.77 16.36 12.45
N GLU A 174 -26.90 16.90 13.64
CA GLU A 174 -27.30 16.11 14.81
C GLU A 174 -28.77 15.68 14.63
N VAL A 175 -28.97 14.37 14.55
CA VAL A 175 -30.31 13.77 14.36
C VAL A 175 -30.44 12.54 15.22
N GLU A 176 -31.68 12.34 15.70
CA GLU A 176 -32.04 11.15 16.49
C GLU A 176 -33.03 10.27 15.73
N LYS A 177 -33.14 9.03 16.16
CA LYS A 177 -34.09 8.09 15.56
C LYS A 177 -35.53 8.57 15.77
N GLY A 178 -36.23 8.82 14.68
CA GLY A 178 -37.62 9.29 14.69
C GLY A 178 -37.75 10.75 14.30
N ASP A 179 -36.64 11.46 14.14
CA ASP A 179 -36.69 12.83 13.66
C ASP A 179 -37.26 12.92 12.25
N THR A 180 -37.95 14.02 11.97
CA THR A 180 -38.47 14.34 10.65
C THR A 180 -37.57 15.39 9.97
N LEU A 181 -36.99 15.01 8.83
CA LEU A 181 -36.12 15.87 8.04
C LEU A 181 -36.90 16.53 6.89
N ASN A 182 -36.68 17.82 6.68
CA ASN A 182 -37.23 18.54 5.53
C ASN A 182 -36.30 18.43 4.33
N VAL A 183 -36.83 18.01 3.18
CA VAL A 183 -36.09 17.98 1.92
C VAL A 183 -35.94 19.39 1.39
N CYS A 184 -34.76 19.98 1.45
CA CYS A 184 -34.47 21.34 0.97
C CYS A 184 -34.11 21.37 -0.54
N GLY A 185 -33.74 20.26 -1.10
CA GLY A 185 -33.37 20.14 -2.52
C GLY A 185 -33.04 18.70 -2.91
N CYS A 186 -33.12 18.42 -4.21
CA CYS A 186 -32.80 17.13 -4.77
C CYS A 186 -32.04 17.35 -6.10
N ASN A 187 -30.90 16.72 -6.23
CA ASN A 187 -30.11 16.72 -7.47
C ASN A 187 -30.01 15.30 -8.00
N MET A 188 -30.36 15.08 -9.24
CA MET A 188 -30.15 13.81 -9.91
C MET A 188 -28.81 13.85 -10.62
N VAL A 189 -27.93 12.92 -10.27
CA VAL A 189 -26.63 12.75 -10.92
C VAL A 189 -26.67 11.47 -11.75
N HIS A 190 -26.58 11.62 -13.06
CA HIS A 190 -26.40 10.48 -13.96
C HIS A 190 -24.93 10.07 -13.96
N LYS A 191 -24.60 8.95 -13.33
CA LYS A 191 -23.28 8.35 -13.43
C LYS A 191 -23.29 7.36 -14.60
N LYS A 192 -22.43 7.58 -15.59
CA LYS A 192 -22.11 6.53 -16.57
C LYS A 192 -21.08 5.62 -15.96
N GLU A 193 -21.27 4.31 -16.09
CA GLU A 193 -20.19 3.38 -15.85
C GLU A 193 -19.09 3.67 -16.87
N LEU A 194 -17.95 4.12 -16.36
CA LEU A 194 -16.76 4.29 -17.20
C LEU A 194 -16.10 2.91 -17.39
N PRO A 195 -15.48 2.68 -18.55
CA PRO A 195 -14.62 1.52 -18.71
C PRO A 195 -13.60 1.46 -17.56
N VAL A 196 -13.25 0.24 -17.15
CA VAL A 196 -12.21 0.04 -16.13
C VAL A 196 -10.92 0.70 -16.62
N ASP A 197 -10.34 1.54 -15.77
CA ASP A 197 -9.06 2.18 -16.08
C ASP A 197 -7.97 1.12 -16.34
N PRO A 198 -7.02 1.40 -17.23
CA PRO A 198 -5.84 0.56 -17.38
C PRO A 198 -5.06 0.47 -16.06
N PHE A 199 -4.32 -0.61 -15.85
CA PHE A 199 -3.50 -0.79 -14.65
C PHE A 199 -2.47 0.31 -14.48
N THR A 200 -2.32 0.78 -13.24
CA THR A 200 -1.09 1.43 -12.78
C THR A 200 -0.03 0.36 -12.47
N ASP A 201 1.24 0.76 -12.29
CA ASP A 201 2.29 -0.18 -11.84
C ASP A 201 1.92 -0.90 -10.53
N ALA A 202 1.36 -0.15 -9.59
CA ALA A 202 0.95 -0.68 -8.30
C ALA A 202 -0.11 -1.78 -8.44
N GLU A 203 -1.15 -1.50 -9.23
CA GLU A 203 -2.25 -2.43 -9.48
C GLU A 203 -1.79 -3.65 -10.29
N LEU A 204 -0.89 -3.47 -11.27
CA LEU A 204 -0.34 -4.58 -12.05
C LEU A 204 0.51 -5.52 -11.17
N VAL A 205 1.38 -4.97 -10.33
CA VAL A 205 2.17 -5.77 -9.37
C VAL A 205 1.25 -6.54 -8.41
N GLU A 206 0.19 -5.89 -7.91
CA GLU A 206 -0.80 -6.54 -7.04
C GLU A 206 -1.57 -7.64 -7.77
N TYR A 207 -2.02 -7.38 -8.99
CA TYR A 207 -2.68 -8.37 -9.83
C TYR A 207 -1.79 -9.59 -10.07
N MET A 208 -0.50 -9.37 -10.38
CA MET A 208 0.47 -10.45 -10.53
C MET A 208 0.64 -11.25 -9.22
N GLU A 209 0.68 -10.56 -8.07
CA GLU A 209 0.77 -11.20 -6.77
C GLU A 209 -0.43 -12.09 -6.47
N LEU A 210 -1.63 -11.56 -6.64
CA LEU A 210 -2.89 -12.26 -6.37
C LEU A 210 -3.10 -13.47 -7.29
N ASN A 211 -2.55 -13.42 -8.50
CA ASN A 211 -2.68 -14.49 -9.49
C ASN A 211 -1.44 -15.41 -9.57
N GLY A 212 -0.52 -15.33 -8.60
CA GLY A 212 0.66 -16.19 -8.56
C GLY A 212 1.61 -16.02 -9.75
N LEU A 213 1.65 -14.85 -10.37
CA LEU A 213 2.51 -14.55 -11.52
C LEU A 213 3.86 -14.01 -11.07
N GLY A 214 4.88 -14.81 -11.20
CA GLY A 214 6.24 -14.48 -10.78
C GLY A 214 6.41 -14.32 -9.28
N THR A 215 7.65 -14.17 -8.86
CA THR A 215 8.05 -13.98 -7.46
C THR A 215 8.20 -12.48 -7.13
N VAL A 216 8.40 -12.14 -5.86
CA VAL A 216 8.70 -10.77 -5.41
C VAL A 216 9.88 -10.16 -6.17
N SER A 217 10.91 -10.96 -6.45
CA SER A 217 12.12 -10.52 -7.16
C SER A 217 11.95 -10.44 -8.68
N SER A 218 11.01 -11.18 -9.26
CA SER A 218 10.87 -11.26 -10.73
C SER A 218 9.80 -10.34 -11.31
N ARG A 219 8.71 -10.02 -10.58
CA ARG A 219 7.58 -9.23 -11.09
C ARG A 219 8.00 -7.90 -11.72
N THR A 220 8.83 -7.13 -11.02
CA THR A 220 9.35 -5.85 -11.52
C THR A 220 10.15 -6.02 -12.82
N ASN A 221 10.99 -7.06 -12.88
CA ASN A 221 11.77 -7.36 -14.06
C ASN A 221 10.92 -7.83 -15.25
N ILE A 222 9.83 -8.53 -14.99
CA ILE A 222 8.84 -8.91 -16.03
C ILE A 222 8.23 -7.64 -16.63
N ILE A 223 7.72 -6.73 -15.82
CA ILE A 223 7.14 -5.46 -16.29
C ILE A 223 8.19 -4.66 -17.08
N ARG A 224 9.40 -4.49 -16.53
CA ARG A 224 10.53 -3.82 -17.20
C ARG A 224 10.84 -4.45 -18.56
N THR A 225 10.83 -5.77 -18.64
CA THR A 225 11.06 -6.50 -19.89
C THR A 225 9.98 -6.24 -20.93
N LEU A 226 8.71 -6.25 -20.52
CA LEU A 226 7.58 -5.95 -21.39
C LEU A 226 7.65 -4.53 -21.95
N VAL A 227 8.02 -3.54 -21.14
CA VAL A 227 8.24 -2.14 -21.55
C VAL A 227 9.41 -2.05 -22.54
N ASN A 228 10.57 -2.63 -22.20
CA ASN A 228 11.78 -2.58 -23.03
C ASN A 228 11.57 -3.24 -24.40
N ARG A 229 10.81 -4.35 -24.43
CA ARG A 229 10.45 -5.05 -25.67
C ARG A 229 9.31 -4.38 -26.43
N LYS A 230 8.77 -3.27 -25.89
CA LYS A 230 7.67 -2.49 -26.48
C LYS A 230 6.38 -3.29 -26.66
N TYR A 231 6.08 -4.20 -25.76
CA TYR A 231 4.77 -4.86 -25.69
C TYR A 231 3.75 -4.00 -24.95
N ILE A 232 4.21 -3.28 -23.93
CA ILE A 232 3.44 -2.29 -23.15
C ILE A 232 4.21 -0.97 -23.12
N ARG A 233 3.51 0.11 -22.80
CA ARG A 233 4.09 1.44 -22.57
C ARG A 233 3.35 2.18 -21.48
N TYR A 234 3.98 3.17 -20.89
CA TYR A 234 3.30 4.10 -19.98
C TYR A 234 2.51 5.16 -20.77
N SER A 235 1.32 5.49 -20.27
CA SER A 235 0.47 6.59 -20.70
C SER A 235 0.04 7.36 -19.45
N GLY A 236 0.80 8.39 -19.08
CA GLY A 236 0.70 9.00 -17.74
C GLY A 236 1.05 7.96 -16.68
N LYS A 237 0.18 7.77 -15.70
CA LYS A 237 0.34 6.77 -14.63
C LYS A 237 -0.07 5.35 -15.02
N TYR A 238 -0.68 5.17 -16.17
CA TYR A 238 -1.25 3.90 -16.61
C TYR A 238 -0.33 3.12 -17.51
N ILE A 239 -0.44 1.81 -17.47
CA ILE A 239 0.22 0.87 -18.36
C ILE A 239 -0.77 0.45 -19.43
N VAL A 240 -0.43 0.69 -20.70
CA VAL A 240 -1.28 0.36 -21.83
C VAL A 240 -0.53 -0.53 -22.82
N PRO A 241 -1.22 -1.47 -23.50
CA PRO A 241 -0.61 -2.28 -24.54
C PRO A 241 -0.24 -1.43 -25.74
N THR A 242 0.81 -1.83 -26.46
CA THR A 242 1.16 -1.28 -27.76
C THR A 242 0.52 -2.10 -28.88
N PRO A 243 0.49 -1.62 -30.14
CA PRO A 243 0.06 -2.43 -31.27
C PRO A 243 0.81 -3.76 -31.41
N LYS A 244 2.13 -3.75 -31.11
CA LYS A 244 2.94 -4.97 -31.06
C LYS A 244 2.48 -5.91 -29.95
N GLY A 245 2.18 -5.37 -28.76
CA GLY A 245 1.67 -6.16 -27.65
C GLY A 245 0.33 -6.80 -27.96
N MET A 246 -0.59 -6.05 -28.54
CA MET A 246 -1.90 -6.56 -28.97
C MET A 246 -1.77 -7.65 -30.02
N PHE A 247 -0.95 -7.44 -31.04
CA PHE A 247 -0.69 -8.47 -32.06
C PHE A 247 -0.14 -9.76 -31.44
N THR A 248 0.83 -9.63 -30.52
CA THR A 248 1.39 -10.80 -29.83
C THR A 248 0.32 -11.52 -29.01
N TYR A 249 -0.49 -10.78 -28.26
CA TYR A 249 -1.58 -11.35 -27.47
C TYR A 249 -2.58 -12.13 -28.37
N GLU A 250 -3.04 -11.54 -29.46
CA GLU A 250 -3.97 -12.20 -30.38
C GLU A 250 -3.38 -13.47 -31.00
N THR A 251 -2.06 -13.48 -31.23
CA THR A 251 -1.35 -14.66 -31.79
C THR A 251 -1.29 -15.83 -30.80
N ILE A 252 -1.15 -15.53 -29.49
CA ILE A 252 -1.02 -16.57 -28.46
C ILE A 252 -2.33 -16.83 -27.71
N ARG A 253 -3.34 -16.02 -27.89
CA ARG A 253 -4.66 -16.14 -27.29
C ARG A 253 -5.23 -17.54 -27.50
N GLY A 254 -5.71 -18.17 -26.45
CA GLY A 254 -6.23 -19.53 -26.47
C GLY A 254 -5.17 -20.64 -26.44
N LYS A 255 -3.89 -20.30 -26.42
CA LYS A 255 -2.81 -21.28 -26.19
C LYS A 255 -2.52 -21.39 -24.71
N LYS A 256 -2.15 -22.56 -24.21
CA LYS A 256 -1.82 -22.81 -22.78
C LYS A 256 -0.77 -21.83 -22.24
N ILE A 257 0.18 -21.39 -23.07
CA ILE A 257 1.22 -20.43 -22.65
C ILE A 257 0.66 -19.04 -22.31
N ALA A 258 -0.53 -18.70 -22.80
CA ALA A 258 -1.20 -17.44 -22.48
C ALA A 258 -2.10 -17.55 -21.25
N ASP A 259 -2.26 -18.74 -20.69
CA ASP A 259 -3.06 -18.98 -19.49
C ASP A 259 -2.24 -18.67 -18.23
N THR A 260 -2.75 -17.76 -17.42
CA THR A 260 -2.11 -17.38 -16.15
C THR A 260 -2.04 -18.54 -15.16
N SER A 261 -2.99 -19.47 -15.21
CA SER A 261 -3.03 -20.65 -14.35
C SER A 261 -1.80 -21.54 -14.51
N LEU A 262 -1.30 -21.68 -15.72
CA LEU A 262 -0.10 -22.51 -15.99
C LEU A 262 1.12 -22.01 -15.21
N THR A 263 1.34 -20.69 -15.23
CA THR A 263 2.48 -20.09 -14.50
C THR A 263 2.26 -20.17 -12.99
N ALA A 264 1.04 -19.89 -12.52
CA ALA A 264 0.70 -19.96 -11.10
C ALA A 264 0.87 -21.41 -10.54
N ASP A 265 0.48 -22.41 -11.29
CA ASP A 265 0.64 -23.82 -10.90
C ASP A 265 2.12 -24.21 -10.81
N TRP A 266 2.95 -23.74 -11.75
CA TRP A 266 4.38 -23.98 -11.71
C TRP A 266 5.06 -23.30 -10.53
N GLU A 267 4.77 -22.04 -10.26
CA GLU A 267 5.30 -21.33 -9.10
C GLU A 267 4.90 -22.03 -7.79
N LYS A 268 3.65 -22.51 -7.70
CA LYS A 268 3.17 -23.25 -6.53
C LYS A 268 3.91 -24.59 -6.35
N GLN A 269 4.17 -25.31 -7.45
CA GLN A 269 4.93 -26.57 -7.39
C GLN A 269 6.38 -26.32 -6.97
N LEU A 270 7.02 -25.28 -7.51
CA LEU A 270 8.39 -24.91 -7.13
C LEU A 270 8.49 -24.54 -5.66
N ALA A 271 7.55 -23.71 -5.15
CA ALA A 271 7.49 -23.37 -3.73
C ALA A 271 7.32 -24.58 -2.82
N GLY A 272 6.62 -25.63 -3.30
CA GLY A 272 6.47 -26.90 -2.57
C GLY A 272 7.73 -27.78 -2.55
N LEU A 273 8.73 -27.49 -3.39
CA LEU A 273 10.01 -28.19 -3.39
C LEU A 273 11.04 -27.52 -2.48
N GLU A 274 10.83 -26.26 -2.11
CA GLU A 274 11.70 -25.49 -1.21
C GLU A 274 11.33 -25.67 0.27
N SER A 275 10.18 -26.27 0.55
CA SER A 275 9.66 -26.57 1.90
C SER A 275 10.00 -27.99 2.33
#